data_71d04620ce16810406e3f05db08884ad
#
_entry.id   71d04620ce16810406e3f05db08884ad
#
_cell.length_a   1.000
_cell.length_b   1.000
_cell.length_c   1.000
_cell.angle_alpha   90.00
_cell.angle_beta   90.00
_cell.angle_gamma   90.00
#
_symmetry.space_group_name_H-M   'P 1'
#
loop_
_entity.id
_entity.type
_entity.pdbx_description
1 polymer ?
#
loop_
_entity_poly.entity_id
_entity_poly.type
_entity_poly.pdbx_seq_one_letter_code
_entity_poly.pdbx_strand_id
1 'polypeptide(L)'
;PSALARFNPDGSLEVWLPNQAPDMFRTDIAKRTGLDPAQITVHSPLLGGFFGRHFLYDSASPYPQAIALAKAVGRPVKLIWSREEEFLRDVLRPVAAVHFRGALGNDGWPVAIEAISATEGPTEAIAGKQGEKLDPSALEGLAGKSYAIANKRIAQRYVKGPAMLGYWRSVGNSLNDFFYESFLDELADKGGKDPFELRLHLLRDNPRLTTLL
;
A
#
# COMPACT_ATOMS: atom_id res chain seq x y z
N PRO A 1 -6.15 -5.40 -16.68
CA PRO A 1 -7.43 -5.08 -16.02
C PRO A 1 -8.56 -4.90 -17.04
N SER A 2 -9.80 -5.12 -16.58
CA SER A 2 -11.00 -4.99 -17.39
C SER A 2 -12.17 -4.47 -16.56
N ALA A 3 -13.12 -3.83 -17.23
CA ALA A 3 -14.41 -3.46 -16.66
C ALA A 3 -15.51 -3.58 -17.72
N LEU A 4 -16.73 -3.91 -17.27
CA LEU A 4 -17.93 -3.86 -18.10
C LEU A 4 -18.91 -2.90 -17.45
N ALA A 5 -19.57 -2.05 -18.24
CA ALA A 5 -20.61 -1.15 -17.78
C ALA A 5 -21.87 -1.28 -18.65
N ARG A 6 -23.04 -1.19 -18.00
CA ARG A 6 -24.34 -1.20 -18.64
C ARG A 6 -25.28 -0.23 -17.97
N PHE A 7 -25.88 0.68 -18.72
CA PHE A 7 -27.04 1.45 -18.29
C PHE A 7 -28.32 0.70 -18.60
N ASN A 8 -29.21 0.61 -17.62
CA ASN A 8 -30.52 -0.03 -17.77
C ASN A 8 -31.56 0.99 -18.28
N PRO A 9 -32.72 0.54 -18.80
CA PRO A 9 -33.78 1.43 -19.28
C PRO A 9 -34.34 2.38 -18.22
N ASP A 10 -34.26 2.01 -16.93
CA ASP A 10 -34.67 2.84 -15.80
C ASP A 10 -33.62 3.87 -15.38
N GLY A 11 -32.50 3.94 -16.10
CA GLY A 11 -31.39 4.85 -15.81
C GLY A 11 -30.41 4.34 -14.77
N SER A 12 -30.61 3.17 -14.17
CA SER A 12 -29.66 2.55 -13.24
C SER A 12 -28.40 2.05 -13.99
N LEU A 13 -27.31 1.93 -13.26
CA LEU A 13 -26.00 1.54 -13.79
C LEU A 13 -25.51 0.27 -13.11
N GLU A 14 -25.12 -0.71 -13.92
CA GLU A 14 -24.41 -1.89 -13.48
C GLU A 14 -22.97 -1.88 -13.99
N VAL A 15 -22.03 -2.17 -13.08
CA VAL A 15 -20.60 -2.24 -13.40
C VAL A 15 -20.01 -3.53 -12.89
N TRP A 16 -19.37 -4.30 -13.76
CA TRP A 16 -18.59 -5.49 -13.41
C TRP A 16 -17.12 -5.14 -13.47
N LEU A 17 -16.46 -5.19 -12.34
CA LEU A 17 -15.01 -4.97 -12.25
C LEU A 17 -14.41 -5.78 -11.09
N PRO A 18 -13.25 -6.39 -11.29
CA PRO A 18 -12.49 -6.98 -10.19
C PRO A 18 -12.07 -5.87 -9.22
N ASN A 19 -12.34 -6.04 -7.92
CA ASN A 19 -12.00 -5.01 -6.93
C ASN A 19 -11.90 -5.60 -5.52
N GLN A 20 -11.28 -4.85 -4.59
CA GLN A 20 -11.12 -5.20 -3.18
C GLN A 20 -12.04 -4.39 -2.24
N ALA A 21 -12.76 -3.41 -2.78
CA ALA A 21 -13.55 -2.47 -1.98
C ALA A 21 -14.79 -1.99 -2.74
N PRO A 22 -15.80 -2.86 -2.98
CA PRO A 22 -16.95 -2.55 -3.84
C PRO A 22 -17.70 -1.28 -3.43
N ASP A 23 -17.84 -1.01 -2.14
CA ASP A 23 -18.52 0.19 -1.65
C ASP A 23 -17.76 1.48 -1.97
N MET A 24 -16.44 1.45 -1.94
CA MET A 24 -15.61 2.59 -2.34
C MET A 24 -15.74 2.87 -3.84
N PHE A 25 -15.75 1.81 -4.66
CA PHE A 25 -16.00 1.95 -6.11
C PHE A 25 -17.39 2.49 -6.39
N ARG A 26 -18.43 1.99 -5.71
CA ARG A 26 -19.80 2.52 -5.84
C ARG A 26 -19.87 4.02 -5.53
N THR A 27 -19.22 4.45 -4.46
CA THR A 27 -19.13 5.85 -4.06
C THR A 27 -18.42 6.71 -5.11
N ASP A 28 -17.32 6.22 -5.66
CA ASP A 28 -16.58 6.94 -6.70
C ASP A 28 -17.36 7.02 -8.01
N ILE A 29 -18.02 5.92 -8.41
CA ILE A 29 -18.89 5.88 -9.60
C ILE A 29 -20.04 6.88 -9.45
N ALA A 30 -20.66 6.96 -8.27
CA ALA A 30 -21.71 7.94 -7.99
C ALA A 30 -21.23 9.39 -8.19
N LYS A 31 -20.05 9.73 -7.67
CA LYS A 31 -19.44 11.05 -7.87
C LYS A 31 -19.18 11.38 -9.34
N ARG A 32 -18.72 10.40 -10.13
CA ARG A 32 -18.39 10.57 -11.56
C ARG A 32 -19.62 10.69 -12.44
N THR A 33 -20.66 9.94 -12.11
CA THR A 33 -21.88 9.83 -12.95
C THR A 33 -22.98 10.80 -12.56
N GLY A 34 -22.98 11.27 -11.31
CA GLY A 34 -24.06 12.04 -10.70
C GLY A 34 -25.28 11.19 -10.31
N LEU A 35 -25.19 9.87 -10.41
CA LEU A 35 -26.25 8.94 -10.00
C LEU A 35 -26.28 8.80 -8.47
N ASP A 36 -27.49 8.54 -7.94
CA ASP A 36 -27.61 8.09 -6.55
C ASP A 36 -26.91 6.74 -6.37
N PRO A 37 -26.14 6.52 -5.29
CA PRO A 37 -25.52 5.23 -5.00
C PRO A 37 -26.50 4.05 -5.03
N ALA A 38 -27.77 4.26 -4.70
CA ALA A 38 -28.81 3.23 -4.79
C ALA A 38 -29.14 2.80 -6.23
N GLN A 39 -28.81 3.63 -7.23
CA GLN A 39 -28.97 3.32 -8.65
C GLN A 39 -27.76 2.60 -9.24
N ILE A 40 -26.72 2.33 -8.44
CA ILE A 40 -25.47 1.74 -8.91
C ILE A 40 -25.27 0.37 -8.28
N THR A 41 -25.15 -0.64 -9.13
CA THR A 41 -24.78 -1.99 -8.72
C THR A 41 -23.35 -2.30 -9.18
N VAL A 42 -22.46 -2.60 -8.22
CA VAL A 42 -21.12 -3.06 -8.49
C VAL A 42 -21.06 -4.57 -8.31
N HIS A 43 -20.79 -5.26 -9.41
CA HIS A 43 -20.57 -6.70 -9.42
C HIS A 43 -19.08 -6.98 -9.30
N SER A 44 -18.69 -7.73 -8.28
CA SER A 44 -17.31 -8.11 -7.98
C SER A 44 -17.10 -9.56 -8.41
N PRO A 45 -16.63 -9.83 -9.65
CA PRO A 45 -16.32 -11.19 -10.06
C PRO A 45 -15.12 -11.73 -9.27
N LEU A 46 -14.90 -13.05 -9.32
CA LEU A 46 -13.73 -13.66 -8.72
C LEU A 46 -12.45 -12.99 -9.25
N LEU A 47 -11.61 -12.58 -8.31
CA LEU A 47 -10.33 -11.98 -8.61
C LEU A 47 -9.32 -13.05 -8.97
N GLY A 48 -8.54 -12.81 -10.03
CA GLY A 48 -7.28 -13.50 -10.26
C GLY A 48 -6.17 -12.93 -9.40
N GLY A 49 -4.91 -13.03 -9.84
CA GLY A 49 -3.79 -12.37 -9.18
C GLY A 49 -3.85 -10.86 -9.39
N PHE A 50 -4.01 -10.08 -8.32
CA PHE A 50 -4.11 -8.62 -8.39
C PHE A 50 -3.14 -7.89 -7.43
N PHE A 51 -2.55 -8.58 -6.50
CA PHE A 51 -1.44 -8.14 -5.66
C PHE A 51 -1.63 -6.78 -4.96
N GLY A 52 -2.87 -6.43 -4.55
CA GLY A 52 -3.21 -5.15 -3.93
C GLY A 52 -3.49 -4.03 -4.94
N ARG A 53 -3.50 -4.30 -6.26
CA ARG A 53 -3.67 -3.28 -7.30
C ARG A 53 -5.12 -2.87 -7.54
N HIS A 54 -6.09 -3.71 -7.21
CA HIS A 54 -7.52 -3.45 -7.43
C HIS A 54 -8.19 -2.76 -6.23
N PHE A 55 -7.52 -1.75 -5.72
CA PHE A 55 -8.09 -0.80 -4.77
C PHE A 55 -8.71 0.38 -5.55
N LEU A 56 -9.02 1.50 -4.92
CA LEU A 56 -9.66 2.63 -5.59
C LEU A 56 -8.63 3.50 -6.34
N TYR A 57 -8.38 3.20 -7.61
CA TYR A 57 -7.52 4.00 -8.48
C TYR A 57 -8.09 4.11 -9.90
N ASP A 58 -8.08 5.31 -10.46
CA ASP A 58 -8.42 5.56 -11.87
C ASP A 58 -7.46 4.84 -12.82
N SER A 59 -6.23 4.65 -12.36
CA SER A 59 -5.15 4.04 -13.14
C SER A 59 -5.09 2.52 -13.03
N ALA A 60 -5.82 1.89 -12.11
CA ALA A 60 -5.76 0.45 -11.90
C ALA A 60 -6.89 -0.32 -12.61
N SER A 61 -7.91 0.38 -13.12
CA SER A 61 -9.08 -0.25 -13.74
C SER A 61 -9.74 0.66 -14.76
N PRO A 62 -10.17 0.14 -15.92
CA PRO A 62 -10.82 0.92 -16.99
C PRO A 62 -12.29 1.25 -16.74
N TYR A 63 -12.81 1.13 -15.50
CA TYR A 63 -14.22 1.38 -15.24
C TYR A 63 -14.72 2.78 -15.63
N PRO A 64 -13.95 3.88 -15.44
CA PRO A 64 -14.42 5.21 -15.84
C PRO A 64 -14.62 5.29 -17.36
N GLN A 65 -13.69 4.73 -18.13
CA GLN A 65 -13.79 4.71 -19.58
C GLN A 65 -14.92 3.79 -20.04
N ALA A 66 -15.09 2.61 -19.42
CA ALA A 66 -16.18 1.68 -19.77
C ALA A 66 -17.56 2.33 -19.54
N ILE A 67 -17.74 3.06 -18.42
CA ILE A 67 -18.97 3.79 -18.12
C ILE A 67 -19.22 4.90 -19.16
N ALA A 68 -18.21 5.72 -19.44
CA ALA A 68 -18.33 6.81 -20.42
C ALA A 68 -18.69 6.28 -21.82
N LEU A 69 -18.05 5.22 -22.26
CA LEU A 69 -18.33 4.58 -23.55
C LEU A 69 -19.72 3.95 -23.58
N ALA A 70 -20.13 3.22 -22.53
CA ALA A 70 -21.46 2.62 -22.45
C ALA A 70 -22.57 3.68 -22.53
N LYS A 71 -22.37 4.82 -21.86
CA LYS A 71 -23.29 5.97 -21.97
C LYS A 71 -23.36 6.54 -23.38
N ALA A 72 -22.20 6.73 -24.02
CA ALA A 72 -22.13 7.33 -25.36
C ALA A 72 -22.74 6.46 -26.45
N VAL A 73 -22.56 5.13 -26.37
CA VAL A 73 -23.06 4.21 -27.40
C VAL A 73 -24.45 3.64 -27.10
N GLY A 74 -24.98 3.86 -25.90
CA GLY A 74 -26.29 3.34 -25.48
C GLY A 74 -26.38 1.80 -25.40
N ARG A 75 -25.26 1.12 -25.20
CA ARG A 75 -25.14 -0.35 -25.13
C ARG A 75 -24.12 -0.76 -24.07
N PRO A 76 -24.19 -2.02 -23.54
CA PRO A 76 -23.16 -2.55 -22.67
C PRO A 76 -21.78 -2.51 -23.35
N VAL A 77 -20.76 -2.05 -22.60
CA VAL A 77 -19.38 -1.98 -23.08
C VAL A 77 -18.47 -2.71 -22.11
N LYS A 78 -17.73 -3.68 -22.62
CA LYS A 78 -16.59 -4.29 -21.93
C LYS A 78 -15.30 -3.69 -22.46
N LEU A 79 -14.52 -3.08 -21.59
CA LEU A 79 -13.22 -2.51 -21.91
C LEU A 79 -12.13 -3.34 -21.25
N ILE A 80 -11.10 -3.67 -22.00
CA ILE A 80 -9.91 -4.38 -21.51
C ILE A 80 -8.71 -3.55 -21.96
N TRP A 81 -7.86 -3.14 -21.04
CA TRP A 81 -6.59 -2.52 -21.40
C TRP A 81 -5.61 -3.56 -21.96
N SER A 82 -4.84 -3.18 -22.97
CA SER A 82 -3.67 -3.95 -23.35
C SER A 82 -2.62 -3.91 -22.22
N ARG A 83 -1.60 -4.76 -22.30
CA ARG A 83 -0.54 -4.78 -21.29
C ARG A 83 0.26 -3.48 -21.29
N GLU A 84 0.49 -2.91 -22.45
CA GLU A 84 1.17 -1.63 -22.63
C GLU A 84 0.38 -0.49 -21.97
N GLU A 85 -0.94 -0.44 -22.20
CA GLU A 85 -1.81 0.56 -21.58
C GLU A 85 -1.86 0.43 -20.05
N GLU A 86 -1.88 -0.80 -19.54
CA GLU A 86 -1.81 -1.07 -18.11
C GLU A 86 -0.53 -0.51 -17.52
N PHE A 87 0.65 -0.82 -18.11
CA PHE A 87 1.93 -0.31 -17.61
C PHE A 87 2.05 1.21 -17.63
N LEU A 88 1.49 1.86 -18.65
CA LEU A 88 1.51 3.32 -18.76
C LEU A 88 0.65 4.01 -17.70
N ARG A 89 -0.39 3.34 -17.21
CA ARG A 89 -1.33 3.91 -16.24
C ARG A 89 -1.11 3.46 -14.81
N ASP A 90 -0.26 2.48 -14.61
CA ASP A 90 -0.13 1.86 -13.29
C ASP A 90 0.54 2.77 -12.27
N VAL A 91 0.12 2.64 -11.01
CA VAL A 91 0.72 3.36 -9.90
C VAL A 91 2.01 2.67 -9.44
N LEU A 92 2.94 3.44 -8.92
CA LEU A 92 4.24 2.95 -8.48
C LEU A 92 4.27 2.73 -6.96
N ARG A 93 5.25 1.95 -6.51
CA ARG A 93 5.59 1.87 -5.09
C ARG A 93 6.17 3.20 -4.63
N PRO A 94 5.99 3.58 -3.36
CA PRO A 94 6.70 4.70 -2.78
C PRO A 94 8.21 4.56 -2.91
N VAL A 95 8.87 5.69 -3.07
CA VAL A 95 10.32 5.82 -2.86
C VAL A 95 10.53 6.36 -1.45
N ALA A 96 11.49 5.80 -0.72
CA ALA A 96 11.85 6.29 0.60
C ALA A 96 13.37 6.37 0.77
N ALA A 97 13.80 7.34 1.58
CA ALA A 97 15.13 7.39 2.16
C ALA A 97 14.98 7.34 3.68
N VAL A 98 15.64 6.38 4.31
CA VAL A 98 15.55 6.22 5.76
C VAL A 98 16.91 6.45 6.40
N HIS A 99 16.94 7.37 7.36
CA HIS A 99 18.11 7.59 8.19
C HIS A 99 17.93 6.83 9.51
N PHE A 100 18.86 5.94 9.81
CA PHE A 100 18.90 5.20 11.06
C PHE A 100 19.98 5.71 12.02
N ARG A 101 19.69 5.64 13.30
CA ARG A 101 20.66 5.70 14.39
C ARG A 101 20.34 4.61 15.39
N GLY A 102 21.39 3.97 15.93
CA GLY A 102 21.26 2.96 16.97
C GLY A 102 22.28 3.18 18.08
N ALA A 103 21.96 2.66 19.25
CA ALA A 103 22.90 2.59 20.37
C ALA A 103 22.99 1.15 20.90
N LEU A 104 24.20 0.76 21.24
CA LEU A 104 24.52 -0.53 21.85
C LEU A 104 24.81 -0.34 23.33
N GLY A 105 24.39 -1.30 24.14
CA GLY A 105 24.83 -1.44 25.53
C GLY A 105 26.30 -1.88 25.62
N ASN A 106 26.85 -1.86 26.82
CA ASN A 106 28.23 -2.32 27.09
C ASN A 106 28.44 -3.80 26.73
N ASP A 107 27.37 -4.56 26.68
CA ASP A 107 27.30 -5.98 26.32
C ASP A 107 27.15 -6.23 24.80
N GLY A 108 27.09 -5.15 23.99
CA GLY A 108 26.97 -5.20 22.54
C GLY A 108 25.55 -5.42 22.02
N TRP A 109 24.52 -5.49 22.87
CA TRP A 109 23.14 -5.61 22.43
C TRP A 109 22.49 -4.24 22.14
N PRO A 110 21.59 -4.13 21.16
CA PRO A 110 20.87 -2.89 20.86
C PRO A 110 19.98 -2.44 22.02
N VAL A 111 20.15 -1.21 22.48
CA VAL A 111 19.34 -0.58 23.54
C VAL A 111 18.46 0.56 23.02
N ALA A 112 18.78 1.11 21.86
CA ALA A 112 17.98 2.15 21.21
C ALA A 112 18.07 2.07 19.71
N ILE A 113 16.96 2.45 19.03
CA ILE A 113 16.90 2.62 17.58
C ILE A 113 16.03 3.82 17.24
N GLU A 114 16.52 4.65 16.33
CA GLU A 114 15.76 5.71 15.69
C GLU A 114 15.76 5.48 14.19
N ALA A 115 14.57 5.64 13.56
CA ALA A 115 14.44 5.66 12.11
C ALA A 115 13.60 6.88 11.70
N ILE A 116 14.14 7.68 10.78
CA ILE A 116 13.43 8.82 10.19
C ILE A 116 13.30 8.54 8.69
N SER A 117 12.08 8.29 8.23
CA SER A 117 11.78 8.01 6.82
C SER A 117 11.31 9.26 6.11
N ALA A 118 11.99 9.63 5.02
CA ALA A 118 11.57 10.66 4.08
C ALA A 118 10.84 9.99 2.91
N THR A 119 9.52 10.14 2.86
CA THR A 119 8.66 9.44 1.89
C THR A 119 7.27 10.06 1.82
N GLU A 120 6.54 9.76 0.73
CA GLU A 120 5.08 9.85 0.64
C GLU A 120 4.51 8.45 0.73
N GLY A 121 3.52 8.24 1.60
CA GLY A 121 2.83 6.95 1.70
C GLY A 121 1.70 6.80 0.68
N PRO A 122 1.27 5.57 0.36
CA PRO A 122 0.14 5.34 -0.54
C PRO A 122 -1.15 6.00 -0.08
N THR A 123 -1.42 6.04 1.22
CA THR A 123 -2.61 6.71 1.76
C THR A 123 -2.53 8.22 1.55
N GLU A 124 -1.38 8.83 1.79
CA GLU A 124 -1.16 10.26 1.55
C GLU A 124 -1.27 10.61 0.06
N ALA A 125 -0.77 9.74 -0.82
CA ALA A 125 -0.85 9.93 -2.27
C ALA A 125 -2.30 9.92 -2.78
N ILE A 126 -3.17 9.09 -2.20
CA ILE A 126 -4.59 8.95 -2.61
C ILE A 126 -5.48 10.01 -1.93
N ALA A 127 -5.33 10.19 -0.63
CA ALA A 127 -6.21 11.03 0.19
C ALA A 127 -5.63 12.42 0.47
N GLY A 128 -4.40 12.68 0.06
CA GLY A 128 -3.65 13.90 0.40
C GLY A 128 -3.06 13.83 1.82
N LYS A 129 -2.10 14.71 2.08
CA LYS A 129 -1.49 14.84 3.42
C LYS A 129 -2.53 15.31 4.44
N GLN A 130 -2.67 14.54 5.51
CA GLN A 130 -3.67 14.75 6.57
C GLN A 130 -3.06 15.51 7.78
N GLY A 131 -2.69 16.77 7.57
CA GLY A 131 -2.06 17.59 8.62
C GLY A 131 -0.75 16.98 9.12
N GLU A 132 -0.56 16.93 10.44
CA GLU A 132 0.65 16.37 11.09
C GLU A 132 0.57 14.85 11.35
N LYS A 133 -0.51 14.19 10.94
CA LYS A 133 -0.66 12.75 11.13
C LYS A 133 0.36 11.99 10.26
N LEU A 134 0.93 10.95 10.84
CA LEU A 134 1.77 10.00 10.12
C LEU A 134 0.89 9.12 9.23
N ASP A 135 1.41 8.75 8.05
CA ASP A 135 0.77 7.74 7.22
C ASP A 135 1.21 6.33 7.68
N PRO A 136 0.31 5.52 8.27
CA PRO A 136 0.65 4.17 8.67
C PRO A 136 1.20 3.32 7.52
N SER A 137 0.67 3.51 6.30
CA SER A 137 1.10 2.75 5.11
C SER A 137 2.52 3.08 4.67
N ALA A 138 3.03 4.27 5.02
CA ALA A 138 4.42 4.65 4.78
C ALA A 138 5.39 4.03 5.80
N LEU A 139 4.89 3.71 7.00
CA LEU A 139 5.71 3.25 8.14
C LEU A 139 5.60 1.75 8.41
N GLU A 140 4.77 1.01 7.68
CA GLU A 140 4.76 -0.45 7.73
C GLU A 140 6.16 -1.00 7.50
N GLY A 141 6.60 -1.93 8.34
CA GLY A 141 7.95 -2.47 8.31
C GLY A 141 9.00 -1.69 9.13
N LEU A 142 8.75 -0.41 9.45
CA LEU A 142 9.55 0.36 10.43
C LEU A 142 8.87 0.37 11.80
N ALA A 143 7.59 0.77 11.84
CA ALA A 143 6.81 0.80 13.06
C ALA A 143 6.26 -0.60 13.39
N GLY A 144 6.03 -0.85 14.68
CA GLY A 144 5.38 -2.08 15.15
C GLY A 144 6.26 -3.34 15.10
N LYS A 145 7.58 -3.22 14.90
CA LYS A 145 8.51 -4.36 14.98
C LYS A 145 8.51 -4.99 16.36
N SER A 146 8.46 -6.33 16.37
CA SER A 146 8.41 -7.14 17.61
C SER A 146 9.75 -7.27 18.33
N TYR A 147 10.82 -6.70 17.79
CA TYR A 147 12.14 -6.73 18.44
C TYR A 147 12.15 -6.00 19.78
N ALA A 148 12.65 -6.64 20.83
CA ALA A 148 12.72 -6.12 22.21
C ALA A 148 13.87 -5.11 22.37
N ILE A 149 13.80 -3.99 21.67
CA ILE A 149 14.69 -2.84 21.85
C ILE A 149 13.98 -1.84 22.76
N ALA A 150 14.59 -1.45 23.86
CA ALA A 150 13.93 -0.68 24.92
C ALA A 150 13.49 0.71 24.46
N ASN A 151 14.30 1.39 23.68
CA ASN A 151 14.04 2.76 23.22
C ASN A 151 13.89 2.79 21.71
N LYS A 152 12.67 3.10 21.21
CA LYS A 152 12.37 3.18 19.78
C LYS A 152 11.77 4.53 19.43
N ARG A 153 12.30 5.16 18.39
CA ARG A 153 11.71 6.35 17.79
C ARG A 153 11.58 6.14 16.28
N ILE A 154 10.34 6.14 15.80
CA ILE A 154 10.05 6.08 14.36
C ILE A 154 9.36 7.38 13.98
N ALA A 155 9.85 8.03 12.94
CA ALA A 155 9.33 9.30 12.44
C ALA A 155 9.23 9.28 10.92
N GLN A 156 8.29 10.05 10.38
CA GLN A 156 8.14 10.32 8.96
C GLN A 156 8.39 11.79 8.66
N ARG A 157 9.15 12.05 7.62
CA ARG A 157 9.18 13.32 6.92
C ARG A 157 8.41 13.17 5.62
N TYR A 158 7.27 13.83 5.52
CA TYR A 158 6.52 13.83 4.27
C TYR A 158 7.30 14.52 3.16
N VAL A 159 7.52 13.81 2.07
CA VAL A 159 8.15 14.33 0.85
C VAL A 159 7.35 13.83 -0.32
N LYS A 160 6.62 14.73 -0.98
CA LYS A 160 5.79 14.37 -2.13
C LYS A 160 6.66 13.84 -3.26
N GLY A 161 6.31 12.65 -3.76
CA GLY A 161 6.98 12.03 -4.90
C GLY A 161 6.57 12.64 -6.24
N PRO A 162 7.38 12.46 -7.30
CA PRO A 162 7.08 12.95 -8.64
C PRO A 162 6.11 12.06 -9.41
N ALA A 163 5.81 10.86 -8.90
CA ALA A 163 5.02 9.84 -9.57
C ALA A 163 3.72 9.56 -8.83
N MET A 164 2.74 9.01 -9.54
CA MET A 164 1.50 8.52 -8.95
C MET A 164 1.79 7.23 -8.17
N LEU A 165 1.50 7.26 -6.87
CA LEU A 165 1.75 6.15 -5.96
C LEU A 165 0.46 5.40 -5.64
N GLY A 166 0.61 4.11 -5.32
CA GLY A 166 -0.51 3.30 -4.87
C GLY A 166 -0.07 2.08 -4.07
N TYR A 167 -1.07 1.33 -3.61
CA TYR A 167 -0.84 0.10 -2.88
C TYR A 167 -0.36 -1.02 -3.81
N TRP A 168 0.60 -1.76 -3.35
CA TRP A 168 1.06 -3.00 -3.96
C TRP A 168 1.40 -3.98 -2.84
N ARG A 169 1.41 -5.29 -3.14
CA ARG A 169 1.73 -6.36 -2.20
C ARG A 169 2.79 -5.92 -1.18
N SER A 170 2.51 -6.17 0.10
CA SER A 170 3.31 -5.81 1.28
C SER A 170 3.48 -4.30 1.58
N VAL A 171 2.89 -3.42 0.78
CA VAL A 171 2.84 -1.97 1.01
C VAL A 171 4.21 -1.41 1.46
N GLY A 172 4.28 -0.76 2.63
CA GLY A 172 5.51 -0.21 3.20
C GLY A 172 6.53 -1.28 3.60
N ASN A 173 6.09 -2.48 3.97
CA ASN A 173 7.00 -3.56 4.35
C ASN A 173 8.00 -3.91 3.24
N SER A 174 7.63 -3.79 1.95
CA SER A 174 8.52 -4.14 0.84
C SER A 174 9.89 -3.47 0.87
N LEU A 175 9.94 -2.23 1.33
CA LEU A 175 11.18 -1.45 1.37
C LEU A 175 11.69 -1.29 2.82
N ASN A 176 10.76 -1.07 3.74
CA ASN A 176 11.12 -0.77 5.12
C ASN A 176 11.66 -1.97 5.89
N ASP A 177 11.19 -3.20 5.57
CA ASP A 177 11.77 -4.41 6.17
C ASP A 177 13.22 -4.58 5.74
N PHE A 178 13.51 -4.37 4.45
CA PHE A 178 14.89 -4.40 3.97
C PHE A 178 15.78 -3.40 4.73
N PHE A 179 15.33 -2.15 4.86
CA PHE A 179 16.09 -1.12 5.56
C PHE A 179 16.31 -1.45 7.04
N TYR A 180 15.24 -1.88 7.72
CA TYR A 180 15.31 -2.19 9.15
C TYR A 180 16.20 -3.40 9.43
N GLU A 181 16.03 -4.48 8.67
CA GLU A 181 16.78 -5.71 8.84
C GLU A 181 18.27 -5.52 8.48
N SER A 182 18.57 -4.77 7.41
CA SER A 182 19.96 -4.42 7.07
C SER A 182 20.62 -3.60 8.16
N PHE A 183 19.89 -2.64 8.77
CA PHE A 183 20.43 -1.87 9.88
C PHE A 183 20.64 -2.71 11.15
N LEU A 184 19.79 -3.73 11.41
CA LEU A 184 20.05 -4.69 12.49
C LEU A 184 21.34 -5.49 12.25
N ASP A 185 21.65 -5.86 11.02
CA ASP A 185 22.91 -6.53 10.67
C ASP A 185 24.11 -5.61 10.92
N GLU A 186 24.01 -4.32 10.59
CA GLU A 186 25.06 -3.34 10.93
C GLU A 186 25.25 -3.21 12.45
N LEU A 187 24.14 -3.21 13.23
CA LEU A 187 24.24 -3.18 14.69
C LEU A 187 24.83 -4.47 15.25
N ALA A 188 24.54 -5.63 14.65
CA ALA A 188 25.13 -6.90 15.03
C ALA A 188 26.65 -6.88 14.84
N ASP A 189 27.11 -6.44 13.65
CA ASP A 189 28.55 -6.30 13.36
C ASP A 189 29.24 -5.38 14.36
N LYS A 190 28.70 -4.19 14.60
CA LYS A 190 29.23 -3.22 15.57
C LYS A 190 29.22 -3.73 17.01
N GLY A 191 28.24 -4.56 17.38
CA GLY A 191 28.12 -5.19 18.69
C GLY A 191 28.94 -6.46 18.86
N GLY A 192 29.61 -6.93 17.80
CA GLY A 192 30.32 -8.22 17.80
C GLY A 192 29.39 -9.41 18.01
N LYS A 193 28.17 -9.33 17.44
CA LYS A 193 27.15 -10.38 17.54
C LYS A 193 26.92 -11.03 16.18
N ASP A 194 26.57 -12.31 16.20
CA ASP A 194 26.02 -12.99 15.04
C ASP A 194 24.62 -12.40 14.71
N PRO A 195 24.28 -12.06 13.47
CA PRO A 195 23.00 -11.48 13.10
C PRO A 195 21.79 -12.38 13.44
N PHE A 196 21.93 -13.69 13.36
CA PHE A 196 20.89 -14.64 13.76
C PHE A 196 20.68 -14.65 15.28
N GLU A 197 21.77 -14.75 16.06
CA GLU A 197 21.73 -14.71 17.51
C GLU A 197 21.17 -13.36 18.03
N LEU A 198 21.49 -12.26 17.34
CA LEU A 198 20.92 -10.95 17.68
C LEU A 198 19.38 -10.97 17.54
N ARG A 199 18.86 -11.55 16.46
CA ARG A 199 17.40 -11.65 16.25
C ARG A 199 16.75 -12.58 17.29
N LEU A 200 17.35 -13.74 17.58
CA LEU A 200 16.86 -14.63 18.64
C LEU A 200 16.78 -13.91 19.99
N HIS A 201 17.84 -13.17 20.35
CA HIS A 201 17.86 -12.37 21.59
C HIS A 201 16.76 -11.31 21.61
N LEU A 202 16.57 -10.58 20.53
CA LEU A 202 15.57 -9.51 20.43
C LEU A 202 14.13 -10.05 20.32
N LEU A 203 13.92 -11.30 19.94
CA LEU A 203 12.60 -11.94 19.82
C LEU A 203 12.28 -12.90 20.98
N ARG A 204 13.12 -12.98 22.00
CA ARG A 204 12.99 -13.93 23.12
C ARG A 204 11.61 -13.93 23.79
N ASP A 205 10.91 -12.80 23.78
CA ASP A 205 9.57 -12.65 24.35
C ASP A 205 8.45 -12.97 23.34
N ASN A 206 8.79 -13.44 22.15
CA ASN A 206 7.85 -13.79 21.08
C ASN A 206 8.12 -15.21 20.53
N PRO A 207 7.60 -16.27 21.20
CA PRO A 207 7.89 -17.66 20.85
C PRO A 207 7.55 -18.02 19.40
N ARG A 208 6.47 -17.42 18.87
CA ARG A 208 6.06 -17.67 17.48
C ARG A 208 7.12 -17.19 16.48
N LEU A 209 7.64 -15.99 16.66
CA LEU A 209 8.66 -15.45 15.75
C LEU A 209 10.01 -16.13 15.95
N THR A 210 10.36 -16.46 17.19
CA THR A 210 11.58 -17.23 17.51
C THR A 210 11.58 -18.62 16.84
N THR A 211 10.43 -19.28 16.73
CA THR A 211 10.30 -20.57 16.06
C THR A 211 10.39 -20.45 14.53
N LEU A 212 10.11 -19.28 13.96
CA LEU A 212 10.17 -19.04 12.51
C LEU A 212 11.59 -18.71 12.03
N LEU A 213 12.46 -18.26 12.93
CA LEU A 213 13.88 -18.06 12.69
C LEU A 213 14.63 -19.39 12.70
#